data_803b1d4666de358bdc1e3cfe59db5797
#
_entry.id   803b1d4666de358bdc1e3cfe59db5797
#
_cell.length_a   1.000
_cell.length_b   1.000
_cell.length_c   1.000
_cell.angle_alpha   90.00
_cell.angle_beta   90.00
_cell.angle_gamma   90.00
#
_symmetry.space_group_name_H-M   'P 1'
#
loop_
_entity.id
_entity.type
_entity.pdbx_description
1 polymer ?
#
loop_
_entity_poly.entity_id
_entity_poly.type
_entity_poly.pdbx_seq_one_letter_code
_entity_poly.pdbx_strand_id
1 'polypeptide(L)'
;MELLRIIENVLGTGRKLRNNEVAFHCPFCNHYKPKLQVNLESHNWHCWVCNAKGRKVVQLFKKLKVSNQILNQLYDIVDEYVPIKKTEDVKESVSLPKEMLYLWDKRNTPEYKHTMMYLMKRGITAKDVLKYGIGYCEEGLYANRIIVPSFDSTGNLNYFVGRSFYKDSTMKYKNPRVSKDIVGFDLFINWNLPIVLCEGVFDAIAIKRNAIPLFGKTIPKSLHKKIVENKVKDIYIALDKDAISDSIKMVDMFLNE
;
A
#
# COMPACT_ATOMS: atom_id res chain seq x y z
N MET A 1 -25.89 13.34 -15.08
CA MET A 1 -25.86 13.62 -16.53
C MET A 1 -24.66 14.52 -16.93
N GLU A 2 -24.25 15.41 -16.06
CA GLU A 2 -23.19 16.40 -16.32
C GLU A 2 -21.79 15.79 -16.49
N LEU A 3 -21.39 14.85 -15.63
CA LEU A 3 -20.12 14.13 -15.74
C LEU A 3 -19.93 13.44 -17.10
N LEU A 4 -20.97 12.74 -17.59
CA LEU A 4 -20.92 12.08 -18.90
C LEU A 4 -20.65 13.10 -20.00
N ARG A 5 -21.30 14.26 -19.97
CA ARG A 5 -21.11 15.31 -20.97
C ARG A 5 -19.68 15.83 -21.03
N ILE A 6 -19.04 16.00 -19.87
CA ILE A 6 -17.62 16.41 -19.84
C ILE A 6 -16.72 15.30 -20.39
N ILE A 7 -17.00 14.05 -20.07
CA ILE A 7 -16.22 12.93 -20.61
C ILE A 7 -16.39 12.82 -22.13
N GLU A 8 -17.61 12.97 -22.62
CA GLU A 8 -17.92 12.93 -24.07
C GLU A 8 -17.29 14.09 -24.84
N ASN A 9 -17.16 15.27 -24.23
CA ASN A 9 -16.44 16.39 -24.84
C ASN A 9 -14.95 16.08 -25.10
N VAL A 10 -14.35 15.19 -24.33
CA VAL A 10 -12.93 14.85 -24.45
C VAL A 10 -12.70 13.55 -25.24
N LEU A 11 -13.53 12.54 -25.01
CA LEU A 11 -13.36 11.19 -25.57
C LEU A 11 -14.26 10.91 -26.79
N GLY A 12 -15.18 11.82 -27.11
CA GLY A 12 -16.23 11.58 -28.10
C GLY A 12 -17.42 10.83 -27.50
N THR A 13 -18.45 10.60 -28.33
CA THR A 13 -19.70 9.96 -27.90
C THR A 13 -19.45 8.54 -27.36
N GLY A 14 -19.92 8.27 -26.15
CA GLY A 14 -19.79 6.98 -25.47
C GLY A 14 -20.99 6.05 -25.71
N ARG A 15 -20.75 4.75 -25.73
CA ARG A 15 -21.79 3.72 -25.74
C ARG A 15 -22.15 3.33 -24.31
N LYS A 16 -23.38 3.63 -23.88
CA LYS A 16 -23.87 3.22 -22.56
C LYS A 16 -23.92 1.71 -22.43
N LEU A 17 -23.46 1.21 -21.29
CA LEU A 17 -23.48 -0.19 -20.87
C LEU A 17 -24.37 -0.36 -19.64
N ARG A 18 -24.39 -1.55 -19.04
CA ARG A 18 -25.06 -1.80 -17.74
C ARG A 18 -24.21 -1.24 -16.59
N ASN A 19 -24.80 -1.11 -15.41
CA ASN A 19 -24.12 -0.73 -14.15
C ASN A 19 -23.37 0.63 -14.21
N ASN A 20 -24.01 1.66 -14.77
CA ASN A 20 -23.46 3.01 -14.89
C ASN A 20 -22.12 3.10 -15.65
N GLU A 21 -21.82 2.13 -16.50
CA GLU A 21 -20.64 2.14 -17.35
C GLU A 21 -20.91 2.72 -18.74
N VAL A 22 -19.91 3.41 -19.26
CA VAL A 22 -19.92 3.93 -20.64
C VAL A 22 -18.61 3.54 -21.33
N ALA A 23 -18.70 2.99 -22.54
CA ALA A 23 -17.56 2.58 -23.33
C ALA A 23 -17.20 3.63 -24.37
N PHE A 24 -15.92 3.96 -24.44
CA PHE A 24 -15.30 4.93 -25.35
C PHE A 24 -14.19 4.30 -26.19
N HIS A 25 -13.82 4.93 -27.29
CA HIS A 25 -12.57 4.62 -27.98
C HIS A 25 -11.40 5.00 -27.08
N CYS A 26 -10.43 4.11 -26.98
CA CYS A 26 -9.29 4.34 -26.08
C CYS A 26 -8.26 5.28 -26.74
N PRO A 27 -7.97 6.45 -26.17
CA PRO A 27 -7.00 7.39 -26.75
C PRO A 27 -5.54 6.95 -26.62
N PHE A 28 -5.28 5.89 -25.84
CA PHE A 28 -3.92 5.37 -25.63
C PHE A 28 -3.52 4.29 -26.65
N CYS A 29 -4.46 3.47 -27.12
CA CYS A 29 -4.18 2.39 -28.08
C CYS A 29 -4.93 2.52 -29.40
N ASN A 30 -5.81 3.50 -29.54
CA ASN A 30 -6.60 3.79 -30.74
C ASN A 30 -7.31 2.57 -31.35
N HIS A 31 -7.74 1.63 -30.46
CA HIS A 31 -8.43 0.43 -30.92
C HIS A 31 -9.76 0.78 -31.59
N TYR A 32 -10.06 0.15 -32.73
CA TYR A 32 -11.23 0.44 -33.60
C TYR A 32 -12.59 0.21 -32.92
N LYS A 33 -12.68 -0.56 -31.85
CA LYS A 33 -13.88 -0.73 -31.00
C LYS A 33 -13.77 0.05 -29.70
N PRO A 34 -14.87 0.57 -29.14
CA PRO A 34 -14.88 1.25 -27.84
C PRO A 34 -14.58 0.24 -26.73
N LYS A 35 -13.35 0.25 -26.21
CA LYS A 35 -12.84 -0.68 -25.20
C LYS A 35 -12.38 0.00 -23.91
N LEU A 36 -12.37 1.33 -23.87
CA LEU A 36 -12.17 2.10 -22.64
C LEU A 36 -13.51 2.24 -21.93
N GLN A 37 -13.70 1.56 -20.83
CA GLN A 37 -14.89 1.67 -19.99
C GLN A 37 -14.64 2.66 -18.86
N VAL A 38 -15.62 3.51 -18.59
CA VAL A 38 -15.64 4.49 -17.50
C VAL A 38 -16.92 4.27 -16.70
N ASN A 39 -16.80 4.06 -15.43
CA ASN A 39 -17.95 3.97 -14.52
C ASN A 39 -18.30 5.37 -14.02
N LEU A 40 -19.54 5.80 -14.23
CA LEU A 40 -19.98 7.17 -13.90
C LEU A 40 -20.27 7.37 -12.40
N GLU A 41 -20.36 6.30 -11.63
CA GLU A 41 -20.63 6.33 -10.19
C GLU A 41 -19.34 6.21 -9.37
N SER A 42 -18.54 5.18 -9.65
CA SER A 42 -17.26 4.95 -8.94
C SER A 42 -16.08 5.72 -9.54
N HIS A 43 -16.28 6.35 -10.70
CA HIS A 43 -15.29 7.14 -11.45
C HIS A 43 -14.05 6.37 -11.90
N ASN A 44 -14.01 5.05 -11.74
CA ASN A 44 -12.91 4.22 -12.23
C ASN A 44 -13.00 4.01 -13.75
N TRP A 45 -11.89 3.70 -14.36
CA TRP A 45 -11.81 3.47 -15.79
C TRP A 45 -10.76 2.41 -16.13
N HIS A 46 -11.03 1.66 -17.21
CA HIS A 46 -10.15 0.59 -17.67
C HIS A 46 -10.31 0.37 -19.18
N CYS A 47 -9.20 0.26 -19.91
CA CYS A 47 -9.17 -0.21 -21.27
C CYS A 47 -8.85 -1.69 -21.35
N TRP A 48 -9.77 -2.49 -21.86
CA TRP A 48 -9.66 -3.95 -21.98
C TRP A 48 -8.68 -4.43 -23.06
N VAL A 49 -8.04 -3.53 -23.79
CA VAL A 49 -7.04 -3.86 -24.84
C VAL A 49 -5.64 -3.54 -24.37
N CYS A 50 -5.36 -2.29 -23.98
CA CYS A 50 -4.01 -1.87 -23.58
C CYS A 50 -3.78 -1.88 -22.06
N ASN A 51 -4.78 -2.31 -21.27
CA ASN A 51 -4.73 -2.31 -19.81
C ASN A 51 -4.50 -0.95 -19.13
N ALA A 52 -4.59 0.16 -19.87
CA ALA A 52 -4.59 1.48 -19.28
C ALA A 52 -5.77 1.61 -18.32
N LYS A 53 -5.53 1.98 -17.06
CA LYS A 53 -6.56 2.03 -16.01
C LYS A 53 -6.27 3.10 -14.97
N GLY A 54 -7.29 3.45 -14.22
CA GLY A 54 -7.19 4.34 -13.07
C GLY A 54 -8.45 4.29 -12.20
N ARG A 55 -8.30 4.73 -10.95
CA ARG A 55 -9.38 4.71 -9.96
C ARG A 55 -10.29 5.93 -10.04
N LYS A 56 -9.89 6.98 -10.77
CA LYS A 56 -10.60 8.25 -10.86
C LYS A 56 -10.51 8.80 -12.28
N VAL A 57 -11.62 9.32 -12.81
CA VAL A 57 -11.69 9.90 -14.15
C VAL A 57 -10.76 11.12 -14.29
N VAL A 58 -10.50 11.85 -13.21
CA VAL A 58 -9.51 12.95 -13.19
C VAL A 58 -8.12 12.48 -13.61
N GLN A 59 -7.71 11.25 -13.22
CA GLN A 59 -6.42 10.69 -13.64
C GLN A 59 -6.36 10.41 -15.14
N LEU A 60 -7.48 10.02 -15.74
CA LEU A 60 -7.60 9.86 -17.19
C LEU A 60 -7.36 11.20 -17.89
N PHE A 61 -8.04 12.26 -17.45
CA PHE A 61 -7.94 13.58 -18.05
C PHE A 61 -6.55 14.20 -17.88
N LYS A 62 -5.91 14.02 -16.72
CA LYS A 62 -4.50 14.41 -16.53
C LYS A 62 -3.54 13.68 -17.47
N LYS A 63 -3.75 12.38 -17.70
CA LYS A 63 -2.95 11.62 -18.68
C LYS A 63 -3.15 12.10 -20.11
N LEU A 64 -4.34 12.56 -20.44
CA LEU A 64 -4.67 13.14 -21.75
C LEU A 64 -4.20 14.60 -21.91
N LYS A 65 -3.66 15.22 -20.85
CA LYS A 65 -3.20 16.61 -20.83
C LYS A 65 -4.28 17.59 -21.30
N VAL A 66 -5.54 17.38 -20.89
CA VAL A 66 -6.64 18.30 -21.22
C VAL A 66 -6.40 19.66 -20.55
N SER A 67 -7.09 20.71 -21.07
CA SER A 67 -6.93 22.05 -20.52
C SER A 67 -7.38 22.15 -19.06
N ASN A 68 -6.78 23.10 -18.32
CA ASN A 68 -7.15 23.35 -16.93
C ASN A 68 -8.62 23.74 -16.77
N GLN A 69 -9.22 24.35 -17.77
CA GLN A 69 -10.64 24.72 -17.77
C GLN A 69 -11.54 23.46 -17.70
N ILE A 70 -11.23 22.44 -18.49
CA ILE A 70 -11.97 21.15 -18.48
C ILE A 70 -11.72 20.40 -17.16
N LEU A 71 -10.48 20.43 -16.64
CA LEU A 71 -10.16 19.84 -15.35
C LEU A 71 -10.94 20.50 -14.22
N ASN A 72 -11.05 21.84 -14.19
CA ASN A 72 -11.81 22.56 -13.18
C ASN A 72 -13.30 22.19 -13.23
N GLN A 73 -13.92 22.16 -14.43
CA GLN A 73 -15.30 21.71 -14.59
C GLN A 73 -15.51 20.27 -14.09
N LEU A 74 -14.52 19.39 -14.30
CA LEU A 74 -14.58 18.03 -13.78
C LEU A 74 -14.50 17.99 -12.27
N TYR A 75 -13.64 18.80 -11.65
CA TYR A 75 -13.51 18.91 -10.21
C TYR A 75 -14.81 19.39 -9.53
N ASP A 76 -15.47 20.38 -10.11
CA ASP A 76 -16.74 20.94 -9.59
C ASP A 76 -17.86 19.88 -9.51
N ILE A 77 -17.82 18.87 -10.40
CA ILE A 77 -18.84 17.82 -10.47
C ILE A 77 -18.49 16.59 -9.63
N VAL A 78 -17.21 16.23 -9.59
CA VAL A 78 -16.77 14.97 -8.98
C VAL A 78 -16.54 15.12 -7.47
N ASP A 79 -16.79 16.29 -6.89
CA ASP A 79 -16.62 16.60 -5.46
C ASP A 79 -15.18 16.26 -4.94
N GLU A 80 -14.20 16.32 -5.85
CA GLU A 80 -12.83 15.87 -5.61
C GLU A 80 -11.83 17.00 -5.39
N TYR A 81 -12.28 18.25 -5.46
CA TYR A 81 -11.45 19.38 -5.11
C TYR A 81 -11.68 19.82 -3.66
N VAL A 82 -11.15 19.06 -2.74
CA VAL A 82 -10.48 19.73 -1.62
C VAL A 82 -9.10 20.12 -2.18
N PRO A 83 -8.79 21.42 -2.39
CA PRO A 83 -7.41 21.80 -2.53
C PRO A 83 -6.75 21.28 -1.26
N ILE A 84 -5.90 20.28 -1.40
CA ILE A 84 -4.92 20.02 -0.36
C ILE A 84 -4.07 21.30 -0.36
N LYS A 85 -4.52 22.34 0.41
CA LYS A 85 -3.55 23.21 1.03
C LYS A 85 -2.51 22.23 1.54
N LYS A 86 -1.26 22.38 1.12
CA LYS A 86 -0.13 21.90 1.89
C LYS A 86 -0.32 22.50 3.29
N THR A 87 -1.19 21.90 4.06
CA THR A 87 -1.15 21.98 5.50
C THR A 87 0.16 21.27 5.81
N GLU A 88 1.04 22.02 6.42
CA GLU A 88 2.18 21.53 7.16
C GLU A 88 1.81 20.17 7.69
N ASP A 89 2.68 19.17 7.49
CA ASP A 89 2.50 17.77 7.81
C ASP A 89 1.81 17.59 9.17
N VAL A 90 0.49 17.57 9.19
CA VAL A 90 -0.24 16.88 10.24
C VAL A 90 0.06 15.41 9.96
N LYS A 91 1.11 14.90 10.58
CA LYS A 91 1.37 13.48 10.64
C LYS A 91 0.09 12.87 11.19
N GLU A 92 -0.71 12.23 10.32
CA GLU A 92 -1.83 11.42 10.79
C GLU A 92 -1.24 10.44 11.81
N SER A 93 -1.51 10.68 13.09
CA SER A 93 -0.93 9.84 14.16
C SER A 93 -1.54 8.46 14.04
N VAL A 94 -0.71 7.50 13.66
CA VAL A 94 -1.10 6.10 13.67
C VAL A 94 -1.22 5.65 15.13
N SER A 95 -2.27 4.91 15.47
CA SER A 95 -2.45 4.27 16.76
C SER A 95 -2.75 2.79 16.59
N LEU A 96 -2.28 1.97 17.51
CA LEU A 96 -2.64 0.56 17.54
C LEU A 96 -4.15 0.40 17.81
N PRO A 97 -4.77 -0.68 17.31
CA PRO A 97 -6.16 -0.98 17.64
C PRO A 97 -6.35 -1.02 19.18
N LYS A 98 -7.41 -0.37 19.66
CA LYS A 98 -7.72 -0.34 21.10
C LYS A 98 -7.99 -1.74 21.66
N GLU A 99 -8.53 -2.62 20.81
CA GLU A 99 -8.84 -4.02 21.09
C GLU A 99 -7.63 -4.96 20.98
N MET A 100 -6.43 -4.44 20.72
CA MET A 100 -5.23 -5.27 20.61
C MET A 100 -4.83 -5.88 21.94
N LEU A 101 -4.62 -7.20 21.92
CA LEU A 101 -4.14 -8.01 23.03
C LEU A 101 -2.70 -8.44 22.74
N TYR A 102 -1.86 -8.38 23.76
CA TYR A 102 -0.48 -8.83 23.62
C TYR A 102 -0.36 -10.34 23.81
N LEU A 103 0.55 -10.97 23.07
CA LEU A 103 0.74 -12.43 23.12
C LEU A 103 1.53 -12.93 24.33
N TRP A 104 2.16 -12.04 25.10
CA TRP A 104 2.76 -12.42 26.37
C TRP A 104 1.71 -12.63 27.48
N ASP A 105 0.51 -12.07 27.33
CA ASP A 105 -0.63 -12.34 28.19
C ASP A 105 -1.29 -13.63 27.71
N LYS A 106 -0.77 -14.77 28.18
CA LYS A 106 -1.24 -16.09 27.76
C LYS A 106 -2.74 -16.26 28.00
N ARG A 107 -3.49 -16.50 26.92
CA ARG A 107 -4.94 -16.73 26.94
C ARG A 107 -5.28 -18.10 26.39
N ASN A 108 -6.42 -18.64 26.81
CA ASN A 108 -6.90 -19.95 26.34
C ASN A 108 -8.02 -19.80 25.28
N THR A 109 -7.98 -18.74 24.46
CA THR A 109 -8.95 -18.50 23.39
C THR A 109 -8.53 -19.17 22.08
N PRO A 110 -9.48 -19.54 21.20
CA PRO A 110 -9.18 -20.06 19.87
C PRO A 110 -8.29 -19.10 19.06
N GLU A 111 -8.56 -17.79 19.15
CA GLU A 111 -7.84 -16.72 18.45
C GLU A 111 -6.37 -16.66 18.88
N TYR A 112 -6.11 -16.76 20.18
CA TYR A 112 -4.74 -16.85 20.71
C TYR A 112 -4.01 -18.07 20.15
N LYS A 113 -4.65 -19.24 20.18
CA LYS A 113 -4.06 -20.51 19.67
C LYS A 113 -3.78 -20.43 18.17
N HIS A 114 -4.73 -19.91 17.38
CA HIS A 114 -4.56 -19.73 15.95
C HIS A 114 -3.43 -18.75 15.63
N THR A 115 -3.35 -17.64 16.35
CA THR A 115 -2.26 -16.67 16.23
C THR A 115 -0.91 -17.32 16.52
N MET A 116 -0.78 -18.04 17.62
CA MET A 116 0.48 -18.72 17.96
C MET A 116 0.87 -19.78 16.93
N MET A 117 -0.08 -20.59 16.46
CA MET A 117 0.18 -21.56 15.38
C MET A 117 0.64 -20.90 14.08
N TYR A 118 0.02 -19.78 13.72
CA TYR A 118 0.40 -19.01 12.53
C TYR A 118 1.85 -18.51 12.62
N LEU A 119 2.22 -17.93 13.77
CA LEU A 119 3.56 -17.40 14.00
C LEU A 119 4.62 -18.52 14.04
N MET A 120 4.33 -19.61 14.75
CA MET A 120 5.23 -20.78 14.83
C MET A 120 5.50 -21.40 13.46
N LYS A 121 4.48 -21.55 12.59
CA LYS A 121 4.63 -22.05 11.22
C LYS A 121 5.54 -21.16 10.35
N ARG A 122 5.73 -19.90 10.73
CA ARG A 122 6.62 -18.94 10.08
C ARG A 122 7.99 -18.82 10.76
N GLY A 123 8.28 -19.67 11.74
CA GLY A 123 9.54 -19.64 12.48
C GLY A 123 9.70 -18.41 13.39
N ILE A 124 8.58 -17.73 13.73
CA ILE A 124 8.58 -16.59 14.64
C ILE A 124 8.52 -17.11 16.07
N THR A 125 9.50 -16.72 16.87
CA THR A 125 9.69 -17.20 18.23
C THR A 125 9.09 -16.25 19.27
N ALA A 126 9.02 -16.69 20.54
CA ALA A 126 8.59 -15.83 21.64
C ALA A 126 9.50 -14.59 21.81
N LYS A 127 10.80 -14.70 21.51
CA LYS A 127 11.72 -13.55 21.51
C LYS A 127 11.33 -12.51 20.43
N ASP A 128 10.92 -12.97 19.25
CA ASP A 128 10.46 -12.09 18.19
C ASP A 128 9.14 -11.41 18.56
N VAL A 129 8.22 -12.15 19.17
CA VAL A 129 6.95 -11.61 19.67
C VAL A 129 7.20 -10.46 20.65
N LEU A 130 8.11 -10.63 21.59
CA LEU A 130 8.47 -9.60 22.55
C LEU A 130 9.20 -8.43 21.89
N LYS A 131 10.21 -8.73 21.03
CA LYS A 131 11.02 -7.72 20.36
C LYS A 131 10.17 -6.76 19.54
N TYR A 132 9.24 -7.29 18.76
CA TYR A 132 8.42 -6.50 17.83
C TYR A 132 7.07 -6.07 18.42
N GLY A 133 6.76 -6.42 19.67
CA GLY A 133 5.48 -6.09 20.30
C GLY A 133 4.29 -6.69 19.58
N ILE A 134 4.43 -7.93 19.05
CA ILE A 134 3.37 -8.58 18.28
C ILE A 134 2.18 -8.89 19.18
N GLY A 135 0.99 -8.51 18.71
CA GLY A 135 -0.27 -8.83 19.36
C GLY A 135 -1.31 -9.35 18.38
N TYR A 136 -2.54 -9.43 18.84
CA TYR A 136 -3.67 -9.88 18.02
C TYR A 136 -4.97 -9.24 18.51
N CYS A 137 -6.03 -9.32 17.71
CA CYS A 137 -7.36 -8.87 18.09
C CYS A 137 -8.35 -10.03 17.97
N GLU A 138 -9.17 -10.23 19.02
CA GLU A 138 -10.26 -11.21 19.04
C GLU A 138 -11.54 -10.60 18.44
N GLU A 139 -11.74 -9.31 18.61
CA GLU A 139 -12.94 -8.57 18.21
C GLU A 139 -12.61 -7.24 17.51
N GLY A 140 -13.64 -6.47 17.19
CA GLY A 140 -13.52 -5.12 16.65
C GLY A 140 -13.11 -5.07 15.18
N LEU A 141 -12.60 -3.91 14.80
CA LEU A 141 -12.25 -3.61 13.40
C LEU A 141 -11.14 -4.54 12.85
N TYR A 142 -10.27 -5.02 13.73
CA TYR A 142 -9.15 -5.90 13.43
C TYR A 142 -9.36 -7.33 13.95
N ALA A 143 -10.60 -7.74 14.21
CA ALA A 143 -10.93 -9.09 14.64
C ALA A 143 -10.22 -10.15 13.79
N ASN A 144 -9.77 -11.22 14.44
CA ASN A 144 -9.10 -12.36 13.81
C ASN A 144 -7.80 -12.00 13.08
N ARG A 145 -7.05 -11.00 13.58
CA ARG A 145 -5.79 -10.54 12.97
C ARG A 145 -4.66 -10.47 13.95
N ILE A 146 -3.50 -10.86 13.47
CA ILE A 146 -2.22 -10.58 14.09
C ILE A 146 -1.88 -9.13 13.79
N ILE A 147 -1.46 -8.39 14.81
CA ILE A 147 -1.01 -7.01 14.71
C ILE A 147 0.49 -6.99 14.90
N VAL A 148 1.21 -6.48 13.89
CA VAL A 148 2.66 -6.33 13.93
C VAL A 148 2.99 -4.84 13.86
N PRO A 149 3.34 -4.20 14.98
CA PRO A 149 3.73 -2.79 15.02
C PRO A 149 5.07 -2.54 14.31
N SER A 150 5.23 -1.34 13.79
CA SER A 150 6.49 -0.79 13.32
C SER A 150 6.72 0.55 14.01
N PHE A 151 7.93 0.78 14.49
CA PHE A 151 8.33 1.99 15.20
C PHE A 151 9.46 2.70 14.45
N ASP A 152 9.47 4.03 14.53
CA ASP A 152 10.59 4.83 14.06
C ASP A 152 11.80 4.76 15.01
N SER A 153 12.92 5.39 14.63
CA SER A 153 14.15 5.37 15.41
C SER A 153 14.02 6.03 16.79
N THR A 154 12.97 6.78 17.04
CA THR A 154 12.69 7.43 18.34
C THR A 154 11.70 6.65 19.21
N GLY A 155 11.20 5.51 18.71
CA GLY A 155 10.26 4.66 19.40
C GLY A 155 8.79 5.03 19.21
N ASN A 156 8.46 5.98 18.32
CA ASN A 156 7.08 6.30 18.00
C ASN A 156 6.53 5.29 17.00
N LEU A 157 5.27 4.89 17.18
CA LEU A 157 4.57 4.05 16.22
C LEU A 157 4.46 4.79 14.88
N ASN A 158 5.03 4.22 13.81
CA ASN A 158 4.97 4.80 12.47
C ASN A 158 4.04 4.01 11.52
N TYR A 159 3.80 2.73 11.81
CA TYR A 159 2.88 1.88 11.06
C TYR A 159 2.49 0.63 11.87
N PHE A 160 1.53 -0.15 11.37
CA PHE A 160 1.33 -1.53 11.78
C PHE A 160 0.70 -2.34 10.63
N VAL A 161 0.88 -3.65 10.69
CA VAL A 161 0.24 -4.59 9.76
C VAL A 161 -0.76 -5.43 10.52
N GLY A 162 -1.99 -5.50 10.01
CA GLY A 162 -3.03 -6.40 10.48
C GLY A 162 -3.20 -7.59 9.52
N ARG A 163 -2.75 -8.79 9.90
CA ARG A 163 -2.82 -10.01 9.07
C ARG A 163 -3.82 -11.00 9.63
N SER A 164 -4.82 -11.42 8.84
CA SER A 164 -5.70 -12.53 9.23
C SER A 164 -4.91 -13.83 9.42
N PHE A 165 -5.13 -14.52 10.53
CA PHE A 165 -4.57 -15.84 10.75
C PHE A 165 -5.40 -16.97 10.11
N TYR A 166 -6.59 -16.67 9.60
CA TYR A 166 -7.39 -17.59 8.80
C TYR A 166 -6.98 -17.55 7.32
N LYS A 167 -6.86 -18.74 6.70
CA LYS A 167 -6.47 -18.88 5.30
C LYS A 167 -7.54 -18.36 4.34
N ASP A 168 -8.80 -18.60 4.67
CA ASP A 168 -9.97 -18.35 3.82
C ASP A 168 -10.51 -16.92 3.97
N SER A 169 -9.78 -16.04 4.67
CA SER A 169 -10.14 -14.64 4.79
C SER A 169 -10.09 -13.96 3.43
N THR A 170 -11.20 -13.35 3.01
CA THR A 170 -11.30 -12.54 1.77
C THR A 170 -10.38 -11.32 1.82
N MET A 171 -10.14 -10.78 3.02
CA MET A 171 -9.23 -9.67 3.27
C MET A 171 -8.06 -10.15 4.13
N LYS A 172 -7.02 -10.68 3.49
CA LYS A 172 -5.82 -11.20 4.17
C LYS A 172 -5.09 -10.13 4.99
N TYR A 173 -4.99 -8.93 4.47
CA TYR A 173 -4.34 -7.80 5.12
C TYR A 173 -5.32 -6.66 5.33
N LYS A 174 -5.29 -6.06 6.51
CA LYS A 174 -5.99 -4.81 6.84
C LYS A 174 -5.02 -3.93 7.60
N ASN A 175 -4.58 -2.87 6.96
CA ASN A 175 -3.56 -1.95 7.47
C ASN A 175 -4.18 -0.58 7.75
N PRO A 176 -3.54 0.28 8.55
CA PRO A 176 -4.00 1.66 8.77
C PRO A 176 -3.95 2.45 7.45
N ARG A 177 -4.85 3.43 7.32
CA ARG A 177 -4.93 4.31 6.15
C ARG A 177 -4.01 5.52 6.32
N VAL A 178 -2.72 5.27 6.51
CA VAL A 178 -1.68 6.31 6.64
C VAL A 178 -0.63 6.13 5.56
N SER A 179 0.22 7.13 5.38
CA SER A 179 1.32 7.07 4.41
C SER A 179 2.23 5.87 4.70
N LYS A 180 2.70 5.21 3.66
CA LYS A 180 3.75 4.18 3.72
C LYS A 180 5.14 4.75 3.42
N ASP A 181 5.27 6.07 3.28
CA ASP A 181 6.57 6.72 3.13
C ASP A 181 7.26 6.84 4.48
N ILE A 182 7.66 5.69 4.99
CA ILE A 182 8.28 5.48 6.30
C ILE A 182 9.41 4.46 6.18
N VAL A 183 10.24 4.37 7.20
CA VAL A 183 11.22 3.28 7.37
C VAL A 183 10.59 2.20 8.26
N GLY A 184 10.39 1.02 7.69
CA GLY A 184 9.84 -0.12 8.43
C GLY A 184 10.84 -0.65 9.46
N PHE A 185 10.39 -0.90 10.69
CA PHE A 185 11.21 -1.43 11.79
C PHE A 185 12.44 -0.60 12.14
N ASP A 186 12.45 0.69 11.84
CA ASP A 186 13.60 1.59 11.99
C ASP A 186 14.24 1.55 13.39
N LEU A 187 13.43 1.39 14.44
CA LEU A 187 13.89 1.24 15.82
C LEU A 187 14.89 0.07 15.99
N PHE A 188 14.80 -0.95 15.15
CA PHE A 188 15.60 -2.18 15.27
C PHE A 188 16.72 -2.27 14.24
N ILE A 189 16.89 -1.25 13.39
CA ILE A 189 17.88 -1.25 12.30
C ILE A 189 19.21 -0.67 12.79
N ASN A 190 20.26 -1.43 12.58
CA ASN A 190 21.64 -0.93 12.76
C ASN A 190 22.18 -0.51 11.39
N TRP A 191 22.24 0.79 11.17
CA TRP A 191 22.65 1.38 9.90
C TRP A 191 24.15 1.22 9.58
N ASN A 192 24.97 0.74 10.52
CA ASN A 192 26.38 0.40 10.30
C ASN A 192 26.60 -1.03 9.78
N LEU A 193 25.53 -1.81 9.63
CA LEU A 193 25.56 -3.18 9.16
C LEU A 193 24.86 -3.31 7.80
N PRO A 194 25.16 -4.36 7.02
CA PRO A 194 24.38 -4.68 5.84
C PRO A 194 22.89 -4.76 6.13
N ILE A 195 22.06 -4.24 5.22
CA ILE A 195 20.60 -4.28 5.35
C ILE A 195 19.99 -5.26 4.35
N VAL A 196 18.82 -5.80 4.71
CA VAL A 196 18.03 -6.65 3.83
C VAL A 196 16.69 -5.99 3.59
N LEU A 197 16.34 -5.70 2.35
CA LEU A 197 15.04 -5.17 1.96
C LEU A 197 14.11 -6.32 1.58
N CYS A 198 12.93 -6.40 2.19
CA CYS A 198 11.94 -7.45 1.91
C CYS A 198 10.51 -6.88 1.83
N GLU A 199 9.55 -7.63 1.27
CA GLU A 199 8.20 -7.09 1.04
C GLU A 199 7.42 -6.84 2.33
N GLY A 200 7.46 -7.78 3.25
CA GLY A 200 6.55 -7.80 4.39
C GLY A 200 7.21 -7.95 5.77
N VAL A 201 6.43 -7.63 6.80
CA VAL A 201 6.90 -7.71 8.20
C VAL A 201 7.27 -9.13 8.63
N PHE A 202 6.54 -10.14 8.14
CA PHE A 202 6.81 -11.53 8.51
C PHE A 202 8.12 -12.03 7.90
N ASP A 203 8.44 -11.57 6.69
CA ASP A 203 9.70 -11.90 6.02
C ASP A 203 10.87 -11.23 6.75
N ALA A 204 10.72 -9.94 7.10
CA ALA A 204 11.71 -9.21 7.88
C ALA A 204 12.01 -9.91 9.22
N ILE A 205 10.97 -10.35 9.94
CA ILE A 205 11.14 -11.05 11.20
C ILE A 205 11.79 -12.43 10.99
N ALA A 206 11.40 -13.17 9.95
CA ALA A 206 11.92 -14.50 9.67
C ALA A 206 13.39 -14.50 9.23
N ILE A 207 13.86 -13.45 8.55
CA ILE A 207 15.26 -13.28 8.14
C ILE A 207 16.21 -13.23 9.34
N LYS A 208 15.74 -12.85 10.52
CA LYS A 208 16.53 -12.79 11.78
C LYS A 208 17.79 -11.91 11.72
N ARG A 209 17.83 -11.00 10.77
CA ARG A 209 18.95 -10.09 10.52
C ARG A 209 18.45 -8.65 10.50
N ASN A 210 19.27 -7.76 9.99
CA ASN A 210 18.99 -6.32 9.84
C ASN A 210 18.04 -6.09 8.65
N ALA A 211 16.79 -6.51 8.77
CA ALA A 211 15.81 -6.54 7.67
C ALA A 211 14.74 -5.45 7.80
N ILE A 212 14.46 -4.79 6.69
CA ILE A 212 13.54 -3.67 6.56
C ILE A 212 12.36 -4.09 5.68
N PRO A 213 11.12 -4.15 6.22
CA PRO A 213 9.94 -4.40 5.41
C PRO A 213 9.54 -3.14 4.62
N LEU A 214 9.32 -3.30 3.32
CA LEU A 214 8.91 -2.23 2.42
C LEU A 214 7.41 -1.94 2.45
N PHE A 215 6.61 -2.83 3.05
CA PHE A 215 5.13 -2.81 3.02
C PHE A 215 4.56 -2.79 1.59
N GLY A 216 5.32 -3.29 0.63
CA GLY A 216 5.03 -3.34 -0.80
C GLY A 216 6.28 -3.68 -1.60
N LYS A 217 6.27 -3.35 -2.90
CA LYS A 217 7.33 -3.71 -3.85
C LYS A 217 8.19 -2.50 -4.29
N THR A 218 8.11 -1.38 -3.59
CA THR A 218 8.85 -0.16 -3.93
C THR A 218 9.52 0.42 -2.71
N ILE A 219 10.69 1.03 -2.89
CA ILE A 219 11.41 1.70 -1.80
C ILE A 219 10.74 3.04 -1.48
N PRO A 220 10.31 3.26 -0.22
CA PRO A 220 9.83 4.57 0.22
C PRO A 220 10.91 5.64 0.13
N LYS A 221 10.55 6.89 -0.17
CA LYS A 221 11.50 8.01 -0.27
C LYS A 221 12.27 8.25 1.02
N SER A 222 11.58 8.16 2.16
CA SER A 222 12.19 8.29 3.48
C SER A 222 13.23 7.20 3.77
N LEU A 223 12.97 5.94 3.32
CA LEU A 223 13.95 4.86 3.44
C LEU A 223 15.16 5.09 2.55
N HIS A 224 14.93 5.44 1.29
CA HIS A 224 15.99 5.73 0.33
C HIS A 224 16.92 6.84 0.87
N LYS A 225 16.35 7.97 1.29
CA LYS A 225 17.10 9.07 1.91
C LYS A 225 17.93 8.58 3.08
N LYS A 226 17.37 7.76 3.96
CA LYS A 226 18.04 7.25 5.15
C LYS A 226 19.20 6.29 4.83
N ILE A 227 19.07 5.48 3.78
CA ILE A 227 20.14 4.61 3.26
C ILE A 227 21.33 5.45 2.79
N VAL A 228 21.07 6.48 2.01
CA VAL A 228 22.12 7.40 1.49
C VAL A 228 22.78 8.18 2.62
N GLU A 229 22.01 8.78 3.53
CA GLU A 229 22.53 9.54 4.67
C GLU A 229 23.43 8.70 5.58
N ASN A 230 23.09 7.43 5.80
CA ASN A 230 23.90 6.52 6.62
C ASN A 230 25.02 5.82 5.83
N LYS A 231 25.17 6.09 4.53
CA LYS A 231 26.22 5.52 3.68
C LYS A 231 26.27 3.99 3.76
N VAL A 232 25.10 3.34 3.70
CA VAL A 232 25.00 1.90 3.80
C VAL A 232 25.75 1.26 2.63
N LYS A 233 26.71 0.35 2.93
CA LYS A 233 27.59 -0.23 1.90
C LYS A 233 26.97 -1.42 1.20
N ASP A 234 26.26 -2.26 1.94
CA ASP A 234 25.73 -3.54 1.42
C ASP A 234 24.24 -3.60 1.61
N ILE A 235 23.52 -3.77 0.50
CA ILE A 235 22.06 -3.87 0.46
C ILE A 235 21.69 -5.18 -0.21
N TYR A 236 20.99 -6.05 0.52
CA TYR A 236 20.43 -7.29 -0.02
C TYR A 236 18.95 -7.08 -0.33
N ILE A 237 18.50 -7.48 -1.52
CA ILE A 237 17.11 -7.41 -1.95
C ILE A 237 16.51 -8.82 -1.91
N ALA A 238 15.53 -9.03 -1.03
CA ALA A 238 14.86 -10.30 -0.77
C ALA A 238 13.34 -10.15 -0.98
N LEU A 239 12.94 -9.87 -2.22
CA LEU A 239 11.53 -9.81 -2.61
C LEU A 239 11.01 -11.18 -3.05
N ASP A 240 9.69 -11.33 -3.12
CA ASP A 240 9.04 -12.54 -3.61
C ASP A 240 9.39 -12.82 -5.09
N LYS A 241 9.32 -14.09 -5.51
CA LYS A 241 9.70 -14.53 -6.87
C LYS A 241 8.94 -13.81 -7.99
N ASP A 242 7.73 -13.35 -7.73
CA ASP A 242 6.92 -12.60 -8.69
C ASP A 242 7.31 -11.12 -8.80
N ALA A 243 8.25 -10.64 -7.98
CA ALA A 243 8.74 -9.26 -7.94
C ALA A 243 10.15 -9.07 -8.53
N ILE A 244 10.63 -9.99 -9.40
CA ILE A 244 11.98 -9.91 -10.00
C ILE A 244 12.20 -8.59 -10.74
N SER A 245 11.20 -8.13 -11.52
CA SER A 245 11.29 -6.84 -12.23
C SER A 245 11.43 -5.64 -11.29
N ASP A 246 10.78 -5.70 -10.12
CA ASP A 246 10.88 -4.65 -9.12
C ASP A 246 12.24 -4.71 -8.40
N SER A 247 12.76 -5.91 -8.16
CA SER A 247 14.12 -6.11 -7.61
C SER A 247 15.18 -5.50 -8.52
N ILE A 248 15.11 -5.74 -9.84
CA ILE A 248 16.06 -5.17 -10.81
C ILE A 248 16.01 -3.65 -10.79
N LYS A 249 14.82 -3.04 -10.78
CA LYS A 249 14.69 -1.57 -10.69
C LYS A 249 15.28 -0.99 -9.40
N MET A 250 15.19 -1.73 -8.28
CA MET A 250 15.82 -1.31 -7.03
C MET A 250 17.35 -1.37 -7.12
N VAL A 251 17.90 -2.42 -7.75
CA VAL A 251 19.34 -2.53 -8.00
C VAL A 251 19.81 -1.36 -8.86
N ASP A 252 19.14 -1.12 -10.00
CA ASP A 252 19.47 -0.02 -10.92
C ASP A 252 19.45 1.35 -10.21
N MET A 253 18.50 1.55 -9.29
CA MET A 253 18.40 2.79 -8.54
C MET A 253 19.62 3.03 -7.65
N PHE A 254 20.13 2.00 -6.97
CA PHE A 254 21.29 2.14 -6.08
C PHE A 254 22.63 2.12 -6.82
N LEU A 255 22.71 1.56 -8.02
CA LEU A 255 23.94 1.57 -8.83
C LEU A 255 24.20 2.90 -9.56
N ASN A 256 23.15 3.71 -9.72
CA ASN A 256 23.24 5.00 -10.42
C ASN A 256 23.41 6.21 -9.46
N GLU A 257 23.60 5.96 -8.17
CA GLU A 257 23.94 6.96 -7.14
C GLU A 257 25.37 6.83 -6.65
#